data_71f8bc933ab29b0395322acf5b0d8924
#
_entry.id   71f8bc933ab29b0395322acf5b0d8924
#
_cell.length_a   1.000
_cell.length_b   1.000
_cell.length_c   1.000
_cell.angle_alpha   90.00
_cell.angle_beta   90.00
_cell.angle_gamma   90.00
#
_symmetry.space_group_name_H-M   'P 1'
#
loop_
_entity.id
_entity.type
_entity.pdbx_description
1 polymer ?
#
loop_
_entity_poly.entity_id
_entity_poly.type
_entity_poly.pdbx_seq_one_letter_code
_entity_poly.pdbx_strand_id
1 'polypeptide(L)'
;MAHLQAVRTSLQPQQNGYSQLTTYFDPHSQIAWGYMHAEPRPCFTPTLLRELQAWGNDMVAQIDDPAGIDVRYFVVASKLADTFSLGGDLSLFMEHILARDREALLRYAVSCVECSYAVHSHLNRPEVTSIALVQGQALGGGFESALAANV
;
A
#
# COMPACT_ATOMS: atom_id res chain seq x y z
N MET A 1 28.73 -17.43 -10.37
CA MET A 1 28.63 -15.96 -10.21
C MET A 1 27.65 -15.29 -11.20
N ALA A 2 27.40 -15.83 -12.40
CA ALA A 2 26.43 -15.26 -13.36
C ALA A 2 24.95 -15.31 -12.91
N HIS A 3 24.57 -16.32 -12.11
CA HIS A 3 23.18 -16.50 -11.66
C HIS A 3 22.72 -15.44 -10.65
N LEU A 4 23.63 -14.93 -9.82
CA LEU A 4 23.33 -13.86 -8.85
C LEU A 4 23.23 -12.47 -9.48
N GLN A 5 23.82 -12.29 -10.66
CA GLN A 5 23.73 -11.03 -11.41
C GLN A 5 22.42 -10.93 -12.19
N ALA A 6 21.86 -12.02 -12.69
CA ALA A 6 20.58 -12.06 -13.40
C ALA A 6 19.40 -11.74 -12.46
N VAL A 7 19.44 -12.19 -11.20
CA VAL A 7 18.42 -11.89 -10.18
C VAL A 7 18.41 -10.41 -9.78
N ARG A 8 19.56 -9.73 -9.83
CA ARG A 8 19.66 -8.29 -9.54
C ARG A 8 19.08 -7.39 -10.63
N THR A 9 18.98 -7.86 -11.86
CA THR A 9 18.53 -7.05 -13.00
C THR A 9 17.01 -7.03 -13.13
N SER A 10 16.28 -7.96 -12.50
CA SER A 10 14.81 -8.02 -12.52
C SER A 10 14.13 -7.27 -11.37
N LEU A 11 14.90 -6.74 -10.40
CA LEU A 11 14.39 -6.03 -9.22
C LEU A 11 14.50 -4.51 -9.36
N GLN A 12 14.30 -3.96 -10.55
CA GLN A 12 14.21 -2.51 -10.70
C GLN A 12 12.81 -2.06 -10.22
N PRO A 13 12.70 -1.19 -9.20
CA PRO A 13 11.43 -0.58 -8.83
C PRO A 13 10.85 0.10 -10.05
N GLN A 14 9.65 -0.25 -10.45
CA GLN A 14 8.93 0.59 -11.40
C GLN A 14 8.66 1.92 -10.70
N GLN A 15 9.35 2.98 -11.15
CA GLN A 15 9.07 4.34 -10.69
C GLN A 15 7.76 4.79 -11.33
N ASN A 16 6.64 4.40 -10.73
CA ASN A 16 5.29 4.80 -11.18
C ASN A 16 4.98 6.27 -10.86
N GLY A 17 5.98 7.08 -10.56
CA GLY A 17 5.79 8.50 -10.25
C GLY A 17 5.18 8.77 -8.87
N TYR A 18 5.04 7.75 -8.02
CA TYR A 18 4.56 7.90 -6.65
C TYR A 18 5.63 8.54 -5.76
N SER A 19 5.21 9.41 -4.85
CA SER A 19 6.07 10.16 -3.95
C SER A 19 6.23 9.51 -2.57
N GLN A 20 5.25 8.73 -2.12
CA GLN A 20 5.21 8.10 -0.80
C GLN A 20 5.01 6.58 -0.85
N LEU A 21 4.97 6.02 -2.05
CA LEU A 21 4.86 4.59 -2.30
C LEU A 21 5.90 4.16 -3.34
N THR A 22 6.58 3.08 -3.09
CA THR A 22 7.44 2.43 -4.09
C THR A 22 6.89 1.07 -4.40
N THR A 23 6.65 0.79 -5.67
CA THR A 23 6.05 -0.46 -6.10
C THR A 23 6.94 -1.21 -7.07
N TYR A 24 6.88 -2.53 -7.08
CA TYR A 24 7.42 -3.37 -8.12
C TYR A 24 6.69 -4.71 -8.17
N PHE A 25 6.73 -5.37 -9.32
CA PHE A 25 6.23 -6.71 -9.51
C PHE A 25 7.38 -7.69 -9.73
N ASP A 26 7.37 -8.79 -8.97
CA ASP A 26 8.27 -9.92 -9.19
C ASP A 26 7.54 -11.02 -9.96
N PRO A 27 7.81 -11.18 -11.26
CA PRO A 27 7.13 -12.18 -12.08
C PRO A 27 7.52 -13.63 -11.75
N HIS A 28 8.67 -13.84 -11.09
CA HIS A 28 9.09 -15.18 -10.71
C HIS A 28 8.30 -15.70 -9.51
N SER A 29 8.09 -14.85 -8.52
CA SER A 29 7.33 -15.17 -7.30
C SER A 29 5.86 -14.74 -7.40
N GLN A 30 5.46 -14.06 -8.47
CA GLN A 30 4.11 -13.54 -8.69
C GLN A 30 3.66 -12.58 -7.57
N ILE A 31 4.59 -11.77 -7.07
CA ILE A 31 4.39 -10.86 -5.95
C ILE A 31 4.35 -9.41 -6.44
N ALA A 32 3.26 -8.71 -6.18
CA ALA A 32 3.17 -7.27 -6.28
C ALA A 32 3.53 -6.63 -4.93
N TRP A 33 4.63 -5.88 -4.90
CA TRP A 33 5.16 -5.24 -3.70
C TRP A 33 4.81 -3.76 -3.67
N GLY A 34 4.31 -3.29 -2.53
CA GLY A 34 4.12 -1.87 -2.22
C GLY A 34 4.81 -1.50 -0.91
N TYR A 35 5.82 -0.63 -1.00
CA TYR A 35 6.56 -0.15 0.16
C TYR A 35 6.16 1.28 0.49
N MET A 36 5.49 1.47 1.60
CA MET A 36 5.12 2.79 2.12
C MET A 36 6.34 3.54 2.67
N HIS A 37 6.40 4.85 2.41
CA HIS A 37 7.43 5.74 2.95
C HIS A 37 6.91 7.17 3.09
N ALA A 38 5.73 7.32 3.68
CA ALA A 38 5.12 8.63 3.90
C ALA A 38 5.99 9.56 4.74
N GLU A 39 6.06 10.81 4.33
CA GLU A 39 6.74 11.89 5.03
C GLU A 39 5.75 13.03 5.37
N PRO A 40 6.02 13.81 6.43
CA PRO A 40 7.15 13.76 7.37
C PRO A 40 7.01 12.69 8.45
N ARG A 41 5.91 11.96 8.47
CA ARG A 41 5.65 10.88 9.42
C ARG A 41 5.09 9.66 8.69
N PRO A 42 5.41 8.44 9.14
CA PRO A 42 4.93 7.20 8.55
C PRO A 42 3.47 6.92 8.92
N CYS A 43 2.57 7.81 8.51
CA CYS A 43 1.13 7.70 8.71
C CYS A 43 0.39 7.69 7.36
N PHE A 44 -0.89 7.40 7.36
CA PHE A 44 -1.71 7.45 6.16
C PHE A 44 -2.01 8.90 5.78
N THR A 45 -1.07 9.54 5.07
CA THR A 45 -1.30 10.86 4.50
C THR A 45 -2.31 10.78 3.34
N PRO A 46 -3.00 11.88 2.98
CA PRO A 46 -3.86 11.90 1.80
C PRO A 46 -3.13 11.52 0.50
N THR A 47 -1.84 11.84 0.41
CA THR A 47 -1.01 11.47 -0.74
C THR A 47 -0.76 9.97 -0.78
N LEU A 48 -0.32 9.37 0.34
CA LEU A 48 -0.12 7.91 0.40
C LEU A 48 -1.41 7.14 0.11
N LEU A 49 -2.55 7.59 0.66
CA LEU A 49 -3.84 6.93 0.41
C LEU A 49 -4.23 6.95 -1.07
N ARG A 50 -4.06 8.09 -1.77
CA ARG A 50 -4.30 8.17 -3.22
C ARG A 50 -3.36 7.27 -4.02
N GLU A 51 -2.09 7.18 -3.62
CA GLU A 51 -1.09 6.35 -4.29
C GLU A 51 -1.37 4.86 -4.08
N LEU A 52 -1.80 4.46 -2.88
CA LEU A 52 -2.24 3.08 -2.59
C LEU A 52 -3.49 2.71 -3.41
N GLN A 53 -4.48 3.59 -3.50
CA GLN A 53 -5.67 3.37 -4.32
C GLN A 53 -5.33 3.27 -5.81
N ALA A 54 -4.48 4.17 -6.32
CA ALA A 54 -4.04 4.14 -7.70
C ALA A 54 -3.31 2.84 -8.02
N TRP A 55 -2.37 2.44 -7.17
CA TRP A 55 -1.65 1.19 -7.32
C TRP A 55 -2.58 -0.04 -7.28
N GLY A 56 -3.53 -0.09 -6.36
CA GLY A 56 -4.52 -1.17 -6.30
C GLY A 56 -5.36 -1.25 -7.58
N ASN A 57 -5.80 -0.11 -8.12
CA ASN A 57 -6.55 -0.05 -9.37
C ASN A 57 -5.71 -0.49 -10.58
N ASP A 58 -4.43 -0.08 -10.63
CA ASP A 58 -3.50 -0.51 -11.67
C ASP A 58 -3.26 -2.01 -11.62
N MET A 59 -3.14 -2.60 -10.42
CA MET A 59 -3.01 -4.05 -10.26
C MET A 59 -4.26 -4.78 -10.77
N VAL A 60 -5.44 -4.32 -10.40
CA VAL A 60 -6.70 -4.90 -10.91
C VAL A 60 -6.76 -4.84 -12.43
N ALA A 61 -6.44 -3.70 -13.03
CA ALA A 61 -6.44 -3.55 -14.48
C ALA A 61 -5.45 -4.50 -15.18
N GLN A 62 -4.27 -4.70 -14.58
CA GLN A 62 -3.25 -5.61 -15.12
C GLN A 62 -3.61 -7.09 -14.91
N ILE A 63 -4.28 -7.46 -13.83
CA ILE A 63 -4.76 -8.82 -13.58
C ILE A 63 -5.89 -9.17 -14.55
N ASP A 64 -6.77 -8.22 -14.85
CA ASP A 64 -7.92 -8.43 -15.75
C ASP A 64 -7.55 -8.44 -17.23
N ASP A 65 -6.38 -7.94 -17.60
CA ASP A 65 -5.89 -7.98 -18.97
C ASP A 65 -5.42 -9.41 -19.32
N PRO A 66 -5.97 -10.05 -20.37
CA PRO A 66 -5.50 -11.36 -20.82
C PRO A 66 -4.01 -11.44 -21.18
N ALA A 67 -3.39 -10.31 -21.52
CA ALA A 67 -1.95 -10.17 -21.77
C ALA A 67 -1.19 -9.58 -20.58
N GLY A 68 -1.87 -9.42 -19.44
CA GLY A 68 -1.35 -8.78 -18.24
C GLY A 68 -0.48 -9.68 -17.37
N ILE A 69 -0.48 -9.41 -16.08
CA ILE A 69 0.39 -10.09 -15.13
C ILE A 69 -0.40 -11.07 -14.23
N ASP A 70 0.22 -12.20 -13.92
CA ASP A 70 -0.33 -13.17 -12.96
C ASP A 70 0.16 -12.81 -11.55
N VAL A 71 -0.69 -12.14 -10.76
CA VAL A 71 -0.42 -11.76 -9.38
C VAL A 71 -1.04 -12.76 -8.43
N ARG A 72 -0.23 -13.39 -7.59
CA ARG A 72 -0.67 -14.29 -6.51
C ARG A 72 -0.66 -13.64 -5.15
N TYR A 73 0.28 -12.72 -4.95
CA TYR A 73 0.46 -12.06 -3.67
C TYR A 73 0.52 -10.55 -3.86
N PHE A 74 -0.29 -9.85 -3.09
CA PHE A 74 -0.31 -8.40 -3.01
C PHE A 74 0.21 -8.00 -1.63
N VAL A 75 1.45 -7.48 -1.58
CA VAL A 75 2.17 -7.25 -0.33
C VAL A 75 2.29 -5.78 -0.04
N VAL A 76 1.79 -5.37 1.12
CA VAL A 76 1.99 -4.02 1.68
C VAL A 76 3.04 -4.08 2.77
N ALA A 77 4.08 -3.27 2.65
CA ALA A 77 5.21 -3.19 3.56
C ALA A 77 5.60 -1.73 3.82
N SER A 78 6.58 -1.49 4.67
CA SER A 78 7.18 -0.18 4.88
C SER A 78 8.66 -0.18 4.47
N LYS A 79 9.16 0.94 3.97
CA LYS A 79 10.62 1.15 3.81
C LYS A 79 11.33 1.46 5.13
N LEU A 80 10.58 1.81 6.15
CA LEU A 80 11.13 2.16 7.46
C LEU A 80 11.30 0.88 8.29
N ALA A 81 12.51 0.66 8.81
CA ALA A 81 12.86 -0.56 9.53
C ALA A 81 12.06 -0.74 10.83
N ASP A 82 11.72 0.37 11.50
CA ASP A 82 11.15 0.35 12.85
C ASP A 82 9.65 0.68 12.88
N THR A 83 9.04 0.98 11.72
CA THR A 83 7.65 1.41 11.68
C THR A 83 6.97 0.91 10.41
N PHE A 84 5.93 0.13 10.59
CA PHE A 84 5.01 -0.22 9.49
C PHE A 84 4.11 0.97 9.17
N SER A 85 3.33 1.45 10.15
CA SER A 85 2.51 2.65 10.03
C SER A 85 2.04 3.13 11.41
N LEU A 86 2.04 4.45 11.62
CA LEU A 86 1.46 5.08 12.81
C LEU A 86 -0.06 5.29 12.69
N GLY A 87 -0.67 4.85 11.60
CA GLY A 87 -2.10 4.98 11.37
C GLY A 87 -2.51 6.30 10.75
N GLY A 88 -3.66 6.83 11.15
CA GLY A 88 -4.20 8.09 10.63
C GLY A 88 -3.33 9.30 10.96
N ASP A 89 -3.35 10.31 10.08
CA ASP A 89 -2.65 11.58 10.33
C ASP A 89 -3.43 12.44 11.32
N LEU A 90 -3.06 12.34 12.61
CA LEU A 90 -3.71 13.07 13.69
C LEU A 90 -3.58 14.60 13.56
N SER A 91 -2.53 15.10 12.90
CA SER A 91 -2.40 16.54 12.64
C SER A 91 -3.43 17.02 11.64
N LEU A 92 -3.66 16.24 10.59
CA LEU A 92 -4.71 16.50 9.61
C LEU A 92 -6.10 16.43 10.26
N PHE A 93 -6.34 15.48 11.15
CA PHE A 93 -7.59 15.42 11.92
C PHE A 93 -7.80 16.71 12.71
N MET A 94 -6.79 17.15 13.47
CA MET A 94 -6.87 18.37 14.26
C MET A 94 -7.14 19.62 13.39
N GLU A 95 -6.45 19.73 12.25
CA GLU A 95 -6.64 20.82 11.32
C GLU A 95 -8.09 20.90 10.84
N HIS A 96 -8.66 19.80 10.35
CA HIS A 96 -10.03 19.77 9.85
C HIS A 96 -11.08 19.98 10.95
N ILE A 97 -10.83 19.48 12.17
CA ILE A 97 -11.71 19.72 13.32
C ILE A 97 -11.72 21.20 13.68
N LEU A 98 -10.57 21.83 13.79
CA LEU A 98 -10.46 23.26 14.12
C LEU A 98 -11.08 24.16 13.04
N ALA A 99 -10.89 23.77 11.77
CA ALA A 99 -11.53 24.44 10.63
C ALA A 99 -13.04 24.16 10.49
N ARG A 100 -13.57 23.20 11.29
CA ARG A 100 -14.95 22.67 11.15
C ARG A 100 -15.25 22.13 9.74
N ASP A 101 -14.22 21.64 9.05
CA ASP A 101 -14.34 21.06 7.72
C ASP A 101 -14.69 19.57 7.82
N ARG A 102 -15.97 19.31 8.07
CA ARG A 102 -16.52 17.96 8.16
C ARG A 102 -16.35 17.17 6.85
N GLU A 103 -16.45 17.85 5.71
CA GLU A 103 -16.40 17.19 4.42
C GLU A 103 -14.98 16.69 4.11
N ALA A 104 -13.94 17.48 4.38
CA ALA A 104 -12.57 17.04 4.21
C ALA A 104 -12.25 15.87 5.14
N LEU A 105 -12.69 15.94 6.40
CA LEU A 105 -12.51 14.85 7.36
C LEU A 105 -13.21 13.56 6.91
N LEU A 106 -14.43 13.68 6.36
CA LEU A 106 -15.17 12.53 5.85
C LEU A 106 -14.46 11.91 4.62
N ARG A 107 -14.01 12.72 3.65
CA ARG A 107 -13.26 12.24 2.49
C ARG A 107 -12.01 11.49 2.92
N TYR A 108 -11.26 12.03 3.89
CA TYR A 108 -10.08 11.36 4.43
C TYR A 108 -10.42 10.01 5.08
N ALA A 109 -11.44 9.97 5.93
CA ALA A 109 -11.89 8.75 6.59
C ALA A 109 -12.35 7.68 5.57
N VAL A 110 -13.10 8.08 4.55
CA VAL A 110 -13.52 7.17 3.46
C VAL A 110 -12.32 6.59 2.74
N SER A 111 -11.33 7.43 2.39
CA SER A 111 -10.10 6.94 1.73
C SER A 111 -9.33 5.94 2.59
N CYS A 112 -9.25 6.12 3.90
CA CYS A 112 -8.66 5.16 4.81
C CYS A 112 -9.39 3.81 4.79
N VAL A 113 -10.73 3.85 4.85
CA VAL A 113 -11.57 2.64 4.82
C VAL A 113 -11.44 1.92 3.48
N GLU A 114 -11.46 2.64 2.35
CA GLU A 114 -11.32 2.07 1.02
C GLU A 114 -9.97 1.36 0.83
N CYS A 115 -8.87 1.96 1.30
CA CYS A 115 -7.55 1.31 1.27
C CYS A 115 -7.52 0.02 2.11
N SER A 116 -8.06 0.06 3.32
CA SER A 116 -8.12 -1.12 4.19
C SER A 116 -9.04 -2.21 3.60
N TYR A 117 -10.15 -1.81 2.99
CA TYR A 117 -11.07 -2.73 2.31
C TYR A 117 -10.43 -3.39 1.09
N ALA A 118 -9.64 -2.66 0.30
CA ALA A 118 -8.92 -3.21 -0.84
C ALA A 118 -7.95 -4.33 -0.41
N VAL A 119 -7.26 -4.14 0.72
CA VAL A 119 -6.40 -5.18 1.32
C VAL A 119 -7.26 -6.35 1.82
N HIS A 120 -8.33 -6.07 2.57
CA HIS A 120 -9.23 -7.10 3.12
C HIS A 120 -9.88 -7.97 2.04
N SER A 121 -10.35 -7.34 0.98
CA SER A 121 -11.00 -8.02 -0.15
C SER A 121 -10.01 -8.56 -1.19
N HIS A 122 -8.71 -8.53 -0.89
CA HIS A 122 -7.66 -8.95 -1.82
C HIS A 122 -7.89 -8.39 -3.25
N LEU A 123 -8.18 -7.11 -3.34
CA LEU A 123 -8.51 -6.37 -4.58
C LEU A 123 -9.75 -6.91 -5.31
N ASN A 124 -10.66 -7.60 -4.60
CA ASN A 124 -11.79 -8.35 -5.16
C ASN A 124 -11.35 -9.40 -6.22
N ARG A 125 -10.18 -9.99 -6.03
CA ARG A 125 -9.64 -11.08 -6.86
C ARG A 125 -9.34 -12.27 -5.94
N PRO A 126 -10.21 -13.30 -5.91
CA PRO A 126 -10.10 -14.42 -4.96
C PRO A 126 -8.83 -15.25 -5.14
N GLU A 127 -8.19 -15.15 -6.30
CA GLU A 127 -6.90 -15.77 -6.59
C GLU A 127 -5.70 -15.05 -5.97
N VAL A 128 -5.88 -13.79 -5.51
CA VAL A 128 -4.85 -12.98 -4.90
C VAL A 128 -4.90 -13.13 -3.38
N THR A 129 -3.74 -13.28 -2.76
CA THR A 129 -3.61 -13.23 -1.29
C THR A 129 -2.98 -11.90 -0.89
N SER A 130 -3.67 -11.12 -0.07
CA SER A 130 -3.11 -9.90 0.51
C SER A 130 -2.24 -10.22 1.73
N ILE A 131 -1.09 -9.58 1.82
CA ILE A 131 -0.12 -9.79 2.91
C ILE A 131 0.30 -8.43 3.47
N ALA A 132 0.26 -8.29 4.79
CA ALA A 132 0.87 -7.16 5.49
C ALA A 132 2.22 -7.59 6.08
N LEU A 133 3.32 -7.16 5.47
CA LEU A 133 4.65 -7.42 6.00
C LEU A 133 4.99 -6.37 7.06
N VAL A 134 4.65 -6.69 8.31
CA VAL A 134 4.83 -5.77 9.46
C VAL A 134 6.24 -5.90 10.00
N GLN A 135 7.05 -4.90 9.71
CA GLN A 135 8.37 -4.71 10.30
C GLN A 135 8.32 -3.45 11.18
N GLY A 136 8.41 -3.64 12.50
CA GLY A 136 8.33 -2.54 13.45
C GLY A 136 6.90 -2.18 13.89
N GLN A 137 6.70 -0.92 14.31
CA GLN A 137 5.46 -0.47 14.94
C GLN A 137 4.30 -0.36 13.94
N ALA A 138 3.15 -0.90 14.33
CA ALA A 138 1.87 -0.71 13.67
C ALA A 138 0.88 -0.19 14.72
N LEU A 139 0.45 1.07 14.61
CA LEU A 139 -0.38 1.73 15.61
C LEU A 139 -1.71 2.21 15.02
N GLY A 140 -2.78 2.18 15.82
CA GLY A 140 -4.10 2.63 15.41
C GLY A 140 -4.51 2.06 14.05
N GLY A 141 -4.89 2.93 13.09
CA GLY A 141 -5.24 2.51 11.74
C GLY A 141 -4.15 1.73 11.00
N GLY A 142 -2.88 1.87 11.39
CA GLY A 142 -1.78 1.06 10.85
C GLY A 142 -1.88 -0.41 11.28
N PHE A 143 -2.25 -0.65 12.54
CA PHE A 143 -2.50 -1.99 13.05
C PHE A 143 -3.79 -2.59 12.45
N GLU A 144 -4.85 -1.78 12.35
CA GLU A 144 -6.11 -2.21 11.73
C GLU A 144 -5.91 -2.59 10.26
N SER A 145 -5.11 -1.83 9.51
CA SER A 145 -4.76 -2.15 8.12
C SER A 145 -3.93 -3.43 8.00
N ALA A 146 -3.02 -3.68 8.94
CA ALA A 146 -2.28 -4.93 8.97
C ALA A 146 -3.21 -6.13 9.24
N LEU A 147 -4.14 -6.00 10.18
CA LEU A 147 -5.14 -7.03 10.48
C LEU A 147 -6.16 -7.24 9.34
N ALA A 148 -6.32 -6.30 8.45
CA ALA A 148 -7.21 -6.44 7.30
C ALA A 148 -6.66 -7.40 6.24
N ALA A 149 -5.33 -7.64 6.20
CA ALA A 149 -4.72 -8.58 5.26
C ALA A 149 -5.09 -10.03 5.57
N ASN A 150 -4.97 -10.90 4.56
CA ASN A 150 -5.20 -12.34 4.74
C ASN A 150 -4.08 -12.98 5.58
N VAL A 151 -2.87 -12.44 5.48
CA VAL A 151 -1.66 -12.92 6.19
C VAL A 151 -0.86 -11.73 6.70
#